data_a25434239dfe950e30fc848030efbf61
#
_entry.id   a25434239dfe950e30fc848030efbf61
#
_cell.length_a   1.000
_cell.length_b   1.000
_cell.length_c   1.000
_cell.angle_alpha   90.00
_cell.angle_beta   90.00
_cell.angle_gamma   90.00
#
_symmetry.space_group_name_H-M   'P 1'
#
loop_
_entity.id
_entity.type
_entity.pdbx_description
1 polymer ?
#
loop_
_entity_poly.entity_id
_entity_poly.type
_entity_poly.pdbx_seq_one_letter_code
_entity_poly.pdbx_strand_id
1 'polypeptide(L)'
;DVGHGQLAPLLREDPRVRVHEGLNLRSLTLAHLDGKPVDLVVGDVSFISLKLLLPAMLAVVRPTGEALLLVKPQFEVGRELLGSGGVVRDAGLRTRAVDAVAESAEELGWFERWRGVSTLPGTAGNVEYFLHLTR
;
A
#
# COMPACT_ATOMS: atom_id res chain seq x y z
N ASP A 1 9.27 0.33 -7.41
CA ASP A 1 8.55 1.55 -7.78
C ASP A 1 8.63 1.78 -9.28
N VAL A 2 7.62 2.44 -9.86
CA VAL A 2 7.62 2.84 -11.28
C VAL A 2 8.54 4.04 -11.55
N GLY A 3 8.90 4.79 -10.51
CA GLY A 3 9.78 5.95 -10.58
C GLY A 3 11.25 5.57 -10.81
N HIS A 4 12.04 6.58 -11.14
CA HIS A 4 13.49 6.46 -11.32
C HIS A 4 14.22 7.58 -10.57
N GLY A 5 15.36 7.25 -9.99
CA GLY A 5 16.24 8.23 -9.35
C GLY A 5 15.68 8.90 -8.09
N GLN A 6 14.65 8.34 -7.48
CA GLN A 6 13.96 8.94 -6.31
C GLN A 6 14.49 8.44 -4.97
N LEU A 7 15.17 7.29 -4.95
CA LEU A 7 15.70 6.72 -3.72
C LEU A 7 16.95 7.51 -3.27
N ALA A 8 17.00 7.82 -1.97
CA ALA A 8 18.15 8.49 -1.37
C ALA A 8 19.45 7.72 -1.64
N PRO A 9 20.57 8.39 -1.97
CA PRO A 9 21.83 7.73 -2.30
C PRO A 9 22.30 6.74 -1.23
N LEU A 10 22.21 7.09 0.03
CA LEU A 10 22.58 6.21 1.14
C LEU A 10 21.82 4.87 1.15
N LEU A 11 20.54 4.87 0.76
CA LEU A 11 19.76 3.64 0.65
C LEU A 11 20.10 2.87 -0.62
N ARG A 12 20.33 3.59 -1.72
CA ARG A 12 20.70 2.97 -3.01
C ARG A 12 22.02 2.21 -2.92
N GLU A 13 22.97 2.75 -2.17
CA GLU A 13 24.32 2.19 -2.00
C GLU A 13 24.40 1.13 -0.90
N ASP A 14 23.37 0.98 -0.07
CA ASP A 14 23.36 -0.02 1.01
C ASP A 14 23.22 -1.43 0.41
N PRO A 15 24.16 -2.36 0.66
CA PRO A 15 24.14 -3.70 0.10
C PRO A 15 22.94 -4.55 0.56
N ARG A 16 22.24 -4.12 1.59
CA ARG A 16 20.99 -4.78 2.07
C ARG A 16 19.76 -4.35 1.27
N VAL A 17 19.86 -3.27 0.51
CA VAL A 17 18.74 -2.70 -0.25
C VAL A 17 18.80 -3.16 -1.70
N ARG A 18 17.71 -3.73 -2.18
CA ARG A 18 17.52 -4.08 -3.59
C ARG A 18 16.53 -3.10 -4.21
N VAL A 19 17.00 -2.37 -5.19
CA VAL A 19 16.24 -1.33 -5.85
C VAL A 19 15.66 -1.86 -7.15
N HIS A 20 14.34 -1.79 -7.30
CA HIS A 20 13.64 -2.10 -8.54
C HIS A 20 12.93 -0.84 -9.04
N GLU A 21 13.58 -0.13 -9.95
CA GLU A 21 13.01 1.04 -10.62
C GLU A 21 12.26 0.64 -11.90
N GLY A 22 11.25 1.40 -12.26
CA GLY A 22 10.42 1.10 -13.42
C GLY A 22 9.54 -0.14 -13.27
N LEU A 23 9.47 -0.72 -12.07
CA LEU A 23 8.65 -1.89 -11.78
C LEU A 23 7.23 -1.46 -11.42
N ASN A 24 6.26 -1.88 -12.22
CA ASN A 24 4.86 -1.82 -11.81
C ASN A 24 4.62 -2.88 -10.73
N LEU A 25 4.19 -2.43 -9.55
CA LEU A 25 4.01 -3.30 -8.39
C LEU A 25 3.00 -4.44 -8.61
N ARG A 26 2.06 -4.28 -9.56
CA ARG A 26 1.16 -5.35 -10.00
C ARG A 26 1.90 -6.56 -10.57
N SER A 27 3.13 -6.35 -11.06
CA SER A 27 3.98 -7.40 -11.63
C SER A 27 5.01 -7.95 -10.63
N LEU A 28 4.92 -7.57 -9.36
CA LEU A 28 5.80 -8.08 -8.32
C LEU A 28 5.64 -9.59 -8.16
N THR A 29 6.77 -10.29 -8.14
CA THR A 29 6.84 -11.74 -7.91
C THR A 29 8.03 -12.07 -7.03
N LEU A 30 8.11 -13.30 -6.55
CA LEU A 30 9.27 -13.80 -5.79
C LEU A 30 10.59 -13.72 -6.57
N ALA A 31 10.54 -13.74 -7.91
CA ALA A 31 11.76 -13.58 -8.72
C ALA A 31 12.46 -12.24 -8.47
N HIS A 32 11.71 -11.18 -8.17
CA HIS A 32 12.28 -9.88 -7.81
C HIS A 32 12.93 -9.87 -6.41
N LEU A 33 12.70 -10.92 -5.62
CA LEU A 33 13.14 -11.10 -4.23
C LEU A 33 14.06 -12.33 -4.10
N ASP A 34 14.78 -12.71 -5.17
CA ASP A 34 15.64 -13.90 -5.24
C ASP A 34 14.90 -15.22 -4.89
N GLY A 35 13.63 -15.29 -5.19
CA GLY A 35 12.79 -16.46 -4.90
C GLY A 35 12.44 -16.65 -3.44
N LYS A 36 12.72 -15.68 -2.57
CA LYS A 36 12.48 -15.79 -1.12
C LYS A 36 11.30 -14.92 -0.69
N PRO A 37 10.32 -15.47 0.03
CA PRO A 37 9.26 -14.68 0.60
C PRO A 37 9.79 -13.78 1.73
N VAL A 38 9.11 -12.66 1.94
CA VAL A 38 9.48 -11.66 2.97
C VAL A 38 8.68 -11.86 4.25
N ASP A 39 9.22 -11.36 5.37
CA ASP A 39 8.54 -11.34 6.67
C ASP A 39 7.48 -10.24 6.74
N LEU A 40 7.77 -9.11 6.14
CA LEU A 40 6.95 -7.92 6.21
C LEU A 40 6.93 -7.21 4.86
N VAL A 41 5.74 -6.84 4.42
CA VAL A 41 5.54 -5.86 3.35
C VAL A 41 5.06 -4.56 3.97
N VAL A 42 5.72 -3.46 3.63
CA VAL A 42 5.22 -2.11 3.90
C VAL A 42 4.88 -1.44 2.57
N GLY A 43 3.75 -0.75 2.52
CA GLY A 43 3.28 -0.13 1.28
C GLY A 43 2.81 1.30 1.50
N ASP A 44 3.51 2.24 0.86
CA ASP A 44 3.09 3.64 0.68
C ASP A 44 3.09 3.92 -0.82
N VAL A 45 1.91 3.79 -1.45
CA VAL A 45 1.75 3.93 -2.90
C VAL A 45 0.72 5.00 -3.23
N SER A 46 0.90 5.66 -4.37
CA SER A 46 0.05 6.76 -4.83
C SER A 46 -0.46 6.51 -6.24
N PHE A 47 -1.60 7.15 -6.57
CA PHE A 47 -2.21 7.15 -7.90
C PHE A 47 -2.74 5.79 -8.39
N ILE A 48 -2.91 4.84 -7.48
CA ILE A 48 -3.46 3.52 -7.76
C ILE A 48 -4.20 3.01 -6.52
N SER A 49 -5.27 2.26 -6.71
CA SER A 49 -5.95 1.58 -5.62
C SER A 49 -5.11 0.42 -5.10
N LEU A 50 -4.99 0.31 -3.78
CA LEU A 50 -4.35 -0.82 -3.11
C LEU A 50 -5.00 -2.15 -3.48
N LYS A 51 -6.31 -2.19 -3.73
CA LYS A 51 -7.03 -3.41 -4.13
C LYS A 51 -6.43 -4.06 -5.38
N LEU A 52 -5.87 -3.27 -6.29
CA LEU A 52 -5.18 -3.78 -7.49
C LEU A 52 -3.79 -4.34 -7.20
N LEU A 53 -3.19 -3.95 -6.09
CA LEU A 53 -1.82 -4.30 -5.70
C LEU A 53 -1.76 -5.45 -4.69
N LEU A 54 -2.81 -5.60 -3.86
CA LEU A 54 -2.86 -6.61 -2.81
C LEU A 54 -2.49 -8.03 -3.31
N PRO A 55 -3.00 -8.53 -4.45
CA PRO A 55 -2.64 -9.87 -4.90
C PRO A 55 -1.13 -10.06 -5.07
N ALA A 56 -0.44 -9.12 -5.70
CA ALA A 56 0.99 -9.19 -5.92
C ALA A 56 1.80 -8.96 -4.63
N MET A 57 1.39 -7.98 -3.82
CA MET A 57 2.07 -7.65 -2.57
C MET A 57 1.98 -8.77 -1.54
N LEU A 58 0.78 -9.35 -1.37
CA LEU A 58 0.56 -10.38 -0.36
C LEU A 58 1.10 -11.76 -0.79
N ALA A 59 1.19 -12.01 -2.09
CA ALA A 59 1.75 -13.27 -2.62
C ALA A 59 3.24 -13.47 -2.29
N VAL A 60 3.98 -12.40 -2.03
CA VAL A 60 5.41 -12.48 -1.71
C VAL A 60 5.69 -12.56 -0.21
N VAL A 61 4.65 -12.47 0.63
CA VAL A 61 4.79 -12.57 2.10
C VAL A 61 4.70 -14.03 2.54
N ARG A 62 5.57 -14.45 3.44
CA ARG A 62 5.51 -15.80 4.01
C ARG A 62 4.20 -16.02 4.79
N PRO A 63 3.75 -17.28 5.02
CA PRO A 63 2.50 -17.56 5.74
C PRO A 63 2.39 -16.93 7.14
N THR A 64 3.52 -16.77 7.84
CA THR A 64 3.60 -16.15 9.18
C THR A 64 4.04 -14.68 9.13
N GLY A 65 4.09 -14.11 7.93
CA GLY A 65 4.48 -12.71 7.76
C GLY A 65 3.31 -11.75 7.88
N GLU A 66 3.61 -10.49 7.72
CA GLU A 66 2.68 -9.38 7.96
C GLU A 66 2.72 -8.36 6.82
N ALA A 67 1.67 -7.57 6.71
CA ALA A 67 1.64 -6.41 5.82
C ALA A 67 1.16 -5.16 6.56
N LEU A 68 1.85 -4.04 6.36
CA LEU A 68 1.47 -2.72 6.87
C LEU A 68 1.33 -1.76 5.70
N LEU A 69 0.11 -1.36 5.41
CA LEU A 69 -0.24 -0.59 4.22
C LEU A 69 -0.79 0.78 4.61
N LEU A 70 -0.37 1.82 3.90
CA LEU A 70 -0.95 3.15 4.02
C LEU A 70 -2.11 3.27 3.02
N VAL A 71 -3.32 3.26 3.53
CA VAL A 71 -4.55 3.45 2.74
C VAL A 71 -4.78 4.94 2.56
N LYS A 72 -4.88 5.35 1.32
CA LYS A 72 -5.13 6.74 0.91
C LYS A 72 -6.51 6.84 0.27
N PRO A 73 -7.54 7.28 1.01
CA PRO A 73 -8.91 7.30 0.50
C PRO A 73 -9.06 8.02 -0.84
N GLN A 74 -8.25 9.04 -1.11
CA GLN A 74 -8.25 9.77 -2.37
C GLN A 74 -7.93 8.91 -3.60
N PHE A 75 -7.30 7.74 -3.43
CA PHE A 75 -7.03 6.79 -4.51
C PHE A 75 -7.93 5.55 -4.46
N GLU A 76 -8.86 5.48 -3.51
CA GLU A 76 -9.76 4.34 -3.33
C GLU A 76 -11.22 4.65 -3.68
N VAL A 77 -11.68 5.90 -3.52
CA VAL A 77 -13.10 6.26 -3.64
C VAL A 77 -13.60 6.51 -5.07
N GLY A 78 -12.72 6.56 -6.07
CA GLY A 78 -13.09 6.96 -7.43
C GLY A 78 -13.15 8.49 -7.62
N ARG A 79 -12.97 8.93 -8.87
CA ARG A 79 -12.83 10.36 -9.18
C ARG A 79 -14.11 11.16 -8.91
N GLU A 80 -15.27 10.56 -9.11
CA GLU A 80 -16.59 11.18 -8.92
C GLU A 80 -16.89 11.51 -7.45
N LEU A 81 -16.23 10.85 -6.51
CA LEU A 81 -16.40 11.08 -5.08
C LEU A 81 -15.29 11.94 -4.46
N LEU A 82 -14.32 12.36 -5.26
CA LEU A 82 -13.31 13.31 -4.82
C LEU A 82 -13.90 14.71 -4.72
N GLY A 83 -13.66 15.35 -3.57
CA GLY A 83 -13.97 16.77 -3.39
C GLY A 83 -13.02 17.67 -4.18
N SER A 84 -13.27 18.98 -4.13
CA SER A 84 -12.39 19.96 -4.76
C SER A 84 -10.95 19.82 -4.25
N GLY A 85 -9.98 19.93 -5.15
CA GLY A 85 -8.56 19.75 -4.83
C GLY A 85 -8.14 18.30 -4.59
N GLY A 86 -8.96 17.31 -4.95
CA GLY A 86 -8.63 15.90 -4.78
C GLY A 86 -8.67 15.41 -3.33
N VAL A 87 -9.52 16.03 -2.50
CA VAL A 87 -9.60 15.74 -1.05
C VAL A 87 -10.90 15.01 -0.71
N VAL A 88 -10.79 13.90 0.02
CA VAL A 88 -11.92 13.17 0.58
C VAL A 88 -12.25 13.74 1.96
N ARG A 89 -13.25 14.63 2.02
CA ARG A 89 -13.65 15.32 3.26
C ARG A 89 -14.65 14.54 4.10
N ASP A 90 -15.47 13.73 3.47
CA ASP A 90 -16.49 12.93 4.15
C ASP A 90 -15.85 11.78 4.93
N ALA A 91 -16.07 11.75 6.25
CA ALA A 91 -15.52 10.72 7.12
C ALA A 91 -16.07 9.33 6.80
N GLY A 92 -17.33 9.23 6.38
CA GLY A 92 -17.95 7.96 5.98
C GLY A 92 -17.30 7.41 4.71
N LEU A 93 -16.98 8.27 3.73
CA LEU A 93 -16.25 7.86 2.52
C LEU A 93 -14.85 7.35 2.86
N ARG A 94 -14.15 8.02 3.78
CA ARG A 94 -12.83 7.56 4.23
C ARG A 94 -12.90 6.19 4.88
N THR A 95 -13.85 5.99 5.80
CA THR A 95 -14.06 4.69 6.45
C THR A 95 -14.34 3.59 5.43
N ARG A 96 -15.28 3.82 4.52
CA ARG A 96 -15.62 2.86 3.46
C ARG A 96 -14.42 2.53 2.55
N ALA A 97 -13.55 3.50 2.30
CA ALA A 97 -12.33 3.27 1.51
C ALA A 97 -11.40 2.27 2.22
N VAL A 98 -11.20 2.42 3.53
CA VAL A 98 -10.37 1.49 4.31
C VAL A 98 -11.03 0.12 4.40
N ASP A 99 -12.35 0.08 4.65
CA ASP A 99 -13.11 -1.17 4.70
C ASP A 99 -13.00 -1.95 3.39
N ALA A 100 -13.15 -1.29 2.25
CA ALA A 100 -13.04 -1.93 0.93
C ALA A 100 -11.64 -2.52 0.66
N VAL A 101 -10.59 -1.91 1.16
CA VAL A 101 -9.23 -2.47 1.09
C VAL A 101 -9.10 -3.68 2.00
N ALA A 102 -9.60 -3.61 3.23
CA ALA A 102 -9.59 -4.73 4.17
C ALA A 102 -10.39 -5.93 3.64
N GLU A 103 -11.60 -5.70 3.13
CA GLU A 103 -12.43 -6.74 2.49
C GLU A 103 -11.71 -7.41 1.31
N SER A 104 -11.04 -6.62 0.47
CA SER A 104 -10.23 -7.17 -0.64
C SER A 104 -9.05 -8.01 -0.16
N ALA A 105 -8.49 -7.70 1.01
CA ALA A 105 -7.45 -8.52 1.62
C ALA A 105 -8.02 -9.81 2.20
N GLU A 106 -9.22 -9.77 2.80
CA GLU A 106 -9.92 -10.95 3.33
C GLU A 106 -10.21 -11.98 2.23
N GLU A 107 -10.59 -11.53 1.04
CA GLU A 107 -10.78 -12.39 -0.13
C GLU A 107 -9.49 -13.17 -0.51
N LEU A 108 -8.33 -12.64 -0.13
CA LEU A 108 -7.02 -13.25 -0.32
C LEU A 108 -6.53 -14.04 0.91
N GLY A 109 -7.36 -14.16 1.95
CA GLY A 109 -7.03 -14.86 3.19
C GLY A 109 -6.17 -14.04 4.17
N TRP A 110 -6.21 -12.72 4.06
CA TRP A 110 -5.51 -11.80 4.96
C TRP A 110 -6.50 -10.96 5.75
N PHE A 111 -6.31 -10.89 7.06
CA PHE A 111 -7.26 -10.28 7.99
C PHE A 111 -6.67 -9.07 8.69
N GLU A 112 -7.49 -8.06 8.87
CA GLU A 112 -7.14 -6.88 9.63
C GLU A 112 -6.86 -7.24 11.11
N ARG A 113 -5.71 -6.81 11.59
CA ARG A 113 -5.35 -6.87 13.02
C ARG A 113 -5.51 -5.52 13.68
N TRP A 114 -5.23 -4.48 12.94
CA TRP A 114 -5.28 -3.13 13.45
C TRP A 114 -5.38 -2.13 12.30
N ARG A 115 -6.04 -1.02 12.57
CA ARG A 115 -5.97 0.19 11.73
C ARG A 115 -5.80 1.42 12.59
N GLY A 116 -5.21 2.48 12.04
CA GLY A 116 -5.02 3.75 12.71
C GLY A 116 -4.86 4.91 11.74
N VAL A 117 -5.24 6.09 12.18
CA VAL A 117 -5.04 7.31 11.40
C VAL A 117 -3.56 7.67 11.38
N SER A 118 -3.02 7.98 10.20
CA SER A 118 -1.67 8.55 10.09
C SER A 118 -1.63 9.93 10.73
N THR A 119 -0.61 10.18 11.52
CA THR A 119 -0.36 11.51 12.11
C THR A 119 0.18 12.50 11.08
N LEU A 120 0.70 12.00 9.96
CA LEU A 120 1.12 12.83 8.84
C LEU A 120 -0.03 12.90 7.82
N PRO A 121 -0.55 14.09 7.53
CA PRO A 121 -1.56 14.23 6.48
C PRO A 121 -0.94 13.95 5.11
N GLY A 122 -1.75 13.42 4.21
CA GLY A 122 -1.40 13.27 2.81
C GLY A 122 -1.48 14.57 2.01
N THR A 123 -1.30 14.47 0.70
CA THR A 123 -1.40 15.59 -0.23
C THR A 123 -2.71 16.36 -0.03
N ALA A 124 -2.62 17.71 -0.03
CA ALA A 124 -3.75 18.63 0.16
C ALA A 124 -4.50 18.43 1.50
N GLY A 125 -3.86 17.79 2.49
CA GLY A 125 -4.45 17.55 3.81
C GLY A 125 -5.35 16.31 3.87
N ASN A 126 -5.29 15.39 2.91
CA ASN A 126 -6.02 14.13 2.97
C ASN A 126 -5.67 13.34 4.23
N VAL A 127 -6.68 12.78 4.88
CA VAL A 127 -6.52 11.87 6.00
C VAL A 127 -6.21 10.47 5.45
N GLU A 128 -5.12 9.89 5.88
CA GLU A 128 -4.65 8.57 5.47
C GLU A 128 -4.62 7.61 6.65
N TYR A 129 -4.66 6.31 6.38
CA TYR A 129 -4.83 5.29 7.41
C TYR A 129 -3.81 4.17 7.25
N PHE A 130 -3.18 3.77 8.34
CA PHE A 130 -2.46 2.51 8.38
C PHE A 130 -3.43 1.34 8.52
N LEU A 131 -3.18 0.29 7.77
CA LEU A 131 -3.90 -0.98 7.84
C LEU A 131 -2.88 -2.11 8.02
N HIS A 132 -2.97 -2.82 9.14
CA HIS A 132 -2.11 -3.95 9.48
C HIS A 132 -2.86 -5.25 9.22
N LEU A 133 -2.25 -6.12 8.41
CA LEU A 133 -2.82 -7.37 7.95
C LEU A 133 -1.93 -8.56 8.31
N THR A 134 -2.57 -9.67 8.68
CA THR A 134 -1.95 -11.00 8.84
C THR A 134 -2.84 -12.07 8.22
N ARG A 135 -2.29 -13.26 8.00
CA ARG A 135 -3.09 -14.43 7.65
C ARG A 135 -3.81 -15.03 8.84
#